data_99cd4e6267bfcf3c45614e780cec1ccd
#
_entry.id   99cd4e6267bfcf3c45614e780cec1ccd
#
_cell.length_a   1.000
_cell.length_b   1.000
_cell.length_c   1.000
_cell.angle_alpha   90.00
_cell.angle_beta   90.00
_cell.angle_gamma   90.00
#
_symmetry.space_group_name_H-M   'P 1'
#
loop_
_entity.id
_entity.type
_entity.pdbx_description
1 polymer ?
#
loop_
_entity_poly.entity_id
_entity_poly.type
_entity_poly.pdbx_seq_one_letter_code
_entity_poly.pdbx_strand_id
1 'polypeptide(L)'
;MKIQYHIALLVLIISCGQGPKTDKEPEIETQGAVEIIETALDTLPKSVHLDFGEVIANSQTKKLPHIEDTNFDSFIDEDDYDEVDAEALKLNQIYPDFNSEGHNYRAITIYKIPVNTNFHTIVTTIQHGDNEMETIIINYDTEGNIIDHKQVAFDEIAEGMSRSVSRISESKLTVNKIFWGNTKEVEEIEYEIRGNGTIEKVSVKKLNDSFKNFALINGVLTDLNLDWVQTKTDLISTLEHPDNPNESIVVIPEVVDEGEQYFDLNSHIVIADNRSGKIMNKYFESQQSNQWVSDAVELREIIIDTALYPITEEIKAFGIHVNYYGMSRVNPYSNKTLAIFVKSGDSLKKVLHNYSVMNYGGEWDGDCNGEFVHEGKTLVTGTKKSNGYYDILVNNKITKTKNFTDKNGECQSNETVERKEMTLKFNGSTYAEHDSEAILFSEYHPEKLEGIHIDRFDVDHAYQLEAFKIAAGNYKPEDGRTVAPDTETDWGDRLLMLDASNKTVYQSKGVGDLYLFEPHFYKSSASDKVIIICQMAFEYPFGGEAFILENGTLKQIGTLDMEGGDEEKYLTEIVEINEIDDTIIFALKSDEVILKPGSEDTLKTNKNVIYVYQNNELALKTN
;
A
#
# COMPACT_ATOMS: atom_id res chain seq x y z
N MET A 1 53.70 3.00 -10.51
CA MET A 1 53.97 2.26 -11.75
C MET A 1 52.92 2.71 -12.74
N LYS A 2 53.27 3.57 -13.69
CA LYS A 2 52.39 4.15 -14.72
C LYS A 2 52.27 3.15 -15.88
N ILE A 3 51.08 2.84 -16.28
CA ILE A 3 50.86 2.14 -17.58
C ILE A 3 49.90 3.04 -18.37
N GLN A 4 50.43 3.60 -19.46
CA GLN A 4 49.73 4.30 -20.53
C GLN A 4 49.21 3.26 -21.52
N TYR A 5 47.97 3.43 -21.97
CA TYR A 5 47.52 2.76 -23.19
C TYR A 5 47.20 3.78 -24.27
N HIS A 6 47.80 3.54 -25.44
CA HIS A 6 47.76 4.33 -26.66
C HIS A 6 46.43 4.09 -27.40
N ILE A 7 45.86 5.20 -27.87
CA ILE A 7 44.77 5.23 -28.83
C ILE A 7 45.41 5.09 -30.23
N ALA A 8 44.97 4.10 -31.00
CA ALA A 8 45.31 3.94 -32.43
C ALA A 8 44.12 4.41 -33.26
N LEU A 9 44.31 5.55 -33.92
CA LEU A 9 43.40 6.14 -34.91
C LEU A 9 43.71 5.52 -36.26
N LEU A 10 42.77 4.80 -36.88
CA LEU A 10 42.91 4.25 -38.23
C LEU A 10 42.14 5.16 -39.22
N VAL A 11 42.89 5.91 -40.03
CA VAL A 11 42.38 6.72 -41.15
C VAL A 11 42.52 5.87 -42.40
N LEU A 12 41.43 5.60 -43.08
CA LEU A 12 41.41 5.00 -44.42
C LEU A 12 41.10 6.07 -45.48
N ILE A 13 42.12 6.40 -46.24
CA ILE A 13 42.07 7.21 -47.44
C ILE A 13 41.79 6.27 -48.60
N ILE A 14 40.80 6.53 -49.43
CA ILE A 14 40.60 5.87 -50.72
C ILE A 14 40.70 6.89 -51.82
N SER A 15 41.62 6.59 -52.70
CA SER A 15 42.10 7.34 -53.87
C SER A 15 41.16 7.23 -55.07
N CYS A 16 41.11 8.32 -55.85
CA CYS A 16 40.55 8.42 -57.19
C CYS A 16 41.29 7.56 -58.22
N GLY A 17 40.56 7.01 -59.18
CA GLY A 17 41.10 6.45 -60.42
C GLY A 17 40.24 6.84 -61.64
N GLN A 18 40.86 7.54 -62.58
CA GLN A 18 40.27 8.08 -63.85
C GLN A 18 40.33 7.06 -65.03
N GLY A 19 39.27 7.11 -65.86
CA GLY A 19 39.22 7.11 -67.29
C GLY A 19 39.25 5.78 -68.09
N PRO A 20 38.98 5.71 -69.39
CA PRO A 20 38.84 6.78 -70.30
C PRO A 20 37.64 6.72 -71.29
N LYS A 21 37.53 7.79 -72.13
CA LYS A 21 36.62 8.12 -73.21
C LYS A 21 36.56 7.16 -74.41
N THR A 22 35.41 7.12 -75.10
CA THR A 22 35.30 7.32 -76.58
C THR A 22 33.84 7.50 -77.00
N ASP A 23 33.51 8.67 -77.55
CA ASP A 23 33.01 9.08 -78.86
C ASP A 23 31.90 8.30 -79.56
N LYS A 24 30.76 8.92 -79.83
CA LYS A 24 30.30 9.53 -81.11
C LYS A 24 28.83 9.87 -81.10
N GLU A 25 28.55 11.15 -81.37
CA GLU A 25 27.30 11.61 -81.96
C GLU A 25 27.14 11.08 -83.39
N PRO A 26 25.92 11.06 -83.94
CA PRO A 26 25.62 12.07 -84.91
C PRO A 26 24.23 12.75 -84.79
N GLU A 27 24.23 14.02 -85.14
CA GLU A 27 23.10 14.85 -85.52
C GLU A 27 22.24 14.24 -86.64
N ILE A 28 20.94 14.51 -86.63
CA ILE A 28 20.10 14.77 -87.81
C ILE A 28 18.94 15.73 -87.42
N GLU A 29 18.82 16.71 -88.31
CA GLU A 29 17.98 17.89 -88.39
C GLU A 29 16.44 17.67 -88.31
N THR A 30 15.81 18.66 -87.66
CA THR A 30 14.66 19.52 -88.10
C THR A 30 13.59 18.99 -89.02
N GLN A 31 12.38 19.11 -88.63
CA GLN A 31 11.30 20.03 -89.10
C GLN A 31 9.90 19.44 -88.75
N GLY A 32 9.06 20.29 -88.22
CA GLY A 32 7.66 20.19 -88.56
C GLY A 32 6.65 20.32 -87.42
N ALA A 33 6.03 21.49 -87.45
CA ALA A 33 4.65 21.75 -87.03
C ALA A 33 4.29 21.86 -85.56
N VAL A 34 4.09 23.10 -85.20
CA VAL A 34 3.26 23.60 -84.12
C VAL A 34 1.83 23.08 -84.32
N GLU A 35 1.34 22.29 -83.39
CA GLU A 35 -0.09 22.16 -83.11
C GLU A 35 -0.32 22.36 -81.64
N ILE A 36 -0.92 23.51 -81.32
CA ILE A 36 -1.40 23.89 -80.02
C ILE A 36 -2.55 22.92 -79.67
N ILE A 37 -2.36 22.08 -78.71
CA ILE A 37 -3.45 21.45 -77.97
C ILE A 37 -3.46 22.01 -76.55
N GLU A 38 -4.16 23.14 -76.41
CA GLU A 38 -4.83 23.48 -75.18
C GLU A 38 -5.88 22.41 -74.92
N THR A 39 -5.58 21.45 -74.07
CA THR A 39 -6.56 20.65 -73.25
C THR A 39 -5.81 19.58 -72.49
N ALA A 40 -5.47 19.82 -71.24
CA ALA A 40 -5.38 18.91 -70.12
C ALA A 40 -4.79 19.63 -68.92
N LEU A 41 -5.44 20.69 -68.52
CA LEU A 41 -5.35 21.18 -67.12
C LEU A 41 -6.71 20.97 -66.51
N ASP A 42 -7.04 19.74 -66.23
CA ASP A 42 -8.14 19.40 -65.32
C ASP A 42 -8.16 17.87 -65.09
N THR A 43 -7.24 17.36 -64.30
CA THR A 43 -7.43 16.16 -63.52
C THR A 43 -6.36 16.13 -62.43
N LEU A 44 -6.36 17.09 -61.52
CA LEU A 44 -6.08 16.77 -60.13
C LEU A 44 -7.22 15.86 -59.69
N PRO A 45 -6.96 14.73 -59.03
CA PRO A 45 -8.05 13.95 -58.47
C PRO A 45 -8.83 14.89 -57.56
N LYS A 46 -10.12 15.10 -57.85
CA LYS A 46 -11.04 15.72 -56.91
C LYS A 46 -10.89 14.91 -55.62
N SER A 47 -10.49 15.55 -54.54
CA SER A 47 -10.58 14.99 -53.20
C SER A 47 -12.00 14.40 -53.11
N VAL A 48 -12.09 13.09 -52.97
CA VAL A 48 -13.37 12.43 -52.71
C VAL A 48 -13.74 12.87 -51.29
N HIS A 49 -14.64 13.86 -51.18
CA HIS A 49 -15.18 14.24 -49.90
C HIS A 49 -15.99 13.06 -49.38
N LEU A 50 -15.49 12.39 -48.37
CA LEU A 50 -16.19 11.34 -47.65
C LEU A 50 -17.30 11.98 -46.81
N ASP A 51 -18.45 11.31 -46.70
CA ASP A 51 -19.41 11.71 -45.67
C ASP A 51 -18.94 11.25 -44.27
N PHE A 52 -19.49 11.82 -43.21
CA PHE A 52 -19.11 11.49 -41.84
C PHE A 52 -19.24 9.98 -41.56
N GLY A 53 -20.29 9.31 -42.07
CA GLY A 53 -20.52 7.88 -41.91
C GLY A 53 -19.41 7.05 -42.57
N GLU A 54 -18.92 7.47 -43.75
CA GLU A 54 -17.80 6.81 -44.42
C GLU A 54 -16.49 6.97 -43.64
N VAL A 55 -16.23 8.16 -43.07
CA VAL A 55 -15.07 8.40 -42.21
C VAL A 55 -15.10 7.48 -40.98
N ILE A 56 -16.25 7.39 -40.29
CA ILE A 56 -16.42 6.49 -39.15
C ILE A 56 -16.23 5.03 -39.56
N ALA A 57 -16.80 4.60 -40.71
CA ALA A 57 -16.70 3.22 -41.16
C ALA A 57 -15.25 2.81 -41.46
N ASN A 58 -14.47 3.70 -42.07
CA ASN A 58 -13.10 3.45 -42.52
C ASN A 58 -12.05 3.63 -41.40
N SER A 59 -12.36 4.37 -40.34
CA SER A 59 -11.40 4.61 -39.24
C SER A 59 -11.08 3.34 -38.44
N GLN A 60 -9.81 3.16 -38.12
CA GLN A 60 -9.32 2.08 -37.27
C GLN A 60 -9.95 2.18 -35.86
N THR A 61 -10.29 1.06 -35.26
CA THR A 61 -10.78 1.02 -33.86
C THR A 61 -9.64 0.66 -32.93
N LYS A 62 -9.34 1.52 -31.93
CA LYS A 62 -8.44 1.19 -30.83
C LYS A 62 -9.20 0.68 -29.63
N LYS A 63 -8.55 -0.18 -28.83
CA LYS A 63 -9.13 -0.77 -27.62
C LYS A 63 -8.97 0.17 -26.43
N LEU A 64 -9.87 0.06 -25.45
CA LEU A 64 -9.76 0.71 -24.15
C LEU A 64 -9.18 -0.25 -23.10
N PRO A 65 -8.51 0.27 -22.07
CA PRO A 65 -8.02 1.63 -21.96
C PRO A 65 -6.91 1.91 -22.99
N HIS A 66 -6.84 3.14 -23.49
CA HIS A 66 -5.86 3.57 -24.48
C HIS A 66 -4.99 4.70 -23.92
N ILE A 67 -3.67 4.55 -24.04
CA ILE A 67 -2.74 5.64 -23.76
C ILE A 67 -2.55 6.42 -25.04
N GLU A 68 -2.87 7.72 -24.99
CA GLU A 68 -2.65 8.64 -26.08
C GLU A 68 -1.44 9.52 -25.75
N ASP A 69 -0.33 9.24 -26.42
CA ASP A 69 0.98 9.88 -26.21
C ASP A 69 1.60 10.39 -27.50
N THR A 70 0.78 10.59 -28.54
CA THR A 70 1.23 11.07 -29.86
C THR A 70 2.12 12.30 -29.72
N ASN A 71 3.27 12.23 -30.38
CA ASN A 71 4.31 13.26 -30.38
C ASN A 71 5.05 13.26 -31.72
N PHE A 72 5.99 14.18 -31.90
CA PHE A 72 6.75 14.28 -33.15
C PHE A 72 7.56 13.04 -33.51
N ASP A 73 8.04 12.28 -32.50
CA ASP A 73 8.77 11.02 -32.74
C ASP A 73 7.86 9.89 -33.29
N SER A 74 6.54 10.09 -33.25
CA SER A 74 5.55 9.16 -33.85
C SER A 74 5.48 9.28 -35.38
N PHE A 75 6.13 10.30 -35.98
CA PHE A 75 6.05 10.61 -37.41
C PHE A 75 7.46 10.75 -38.01
N ILE A 76 8.06 9.61 -38.35
CA ILE A 76 9.43 9.56 -38.92
C ILE A 76 9.40 9.67 -40.43
N ASP A 77 8.40 9.06 -41.08
CA ASP A 77 8.23 9.01 -42.53
C ASP A 77 6.89 9.60 -42.96
N GLU A 78 6.80 10.06 -44.25
CA GLU A 78 5.53 10.59 -44.81
C GLU A 78 4.40 9.53 -44.82
N ASP A 79 4.75 8.25 -44.85
CA ASP A 79 3.79 7.13 -44.83
C ASP A 79 3.14 6.93 -43.43
N ASP A 80 3.64 7.62 -42.37
CA ASP A 80 3.07 7.60 -41.01
C ASP A 80 1.81 8.50 -40.90
N TYR A 81 1.49 9.28 -41.91
CA TYR A 81 0.32 10.15 -41.90
C TYR A 81 -0.91 9.47 -42.49
N ASP A 82 -2.04 9.58 -41.78
CA ASP A 82 -3.35 9.20 -42.30
C ASP A 82 -3.87 10.28 -43.29
N GLU A 83 -4.69 9.86 -44.24
CA GLU A 83 -5.49 10.77 -45.05
C GLU A 83 -6.78 11.12 -44.28
N VAL A 84 -6.83 12.35 -43.71
CA VAL A 84 -7.93 12.79 -42.82
C VAL A 84 -8.76 13.85 -43.53
N ASP A 85 -10.07 13.59 -43.71
CA ASP A 85 -11.02 14.57 -44.23
C ASP A 85 -11.48 15.52 -43.10
N ALA A 86 -10.79 16.66 -42.99
CA ALA A 86 -11.05 17.67 -41.97
C ALA A 86 -12.45 18.33 -42.11
N GLU A 87 -13.02 18.38 -43.34
CA GLU A 87 -14.36 18.93 -43.58
C GLU A 87 -15.45 17.96 -43.12
N ALA A 88 -15.29 16.65 -43.38
CA ALA A 88 -16.18 15.61 -42.88
C ALA A 88 -16.21 15.55 -41.35
N LEU A 89 -15.05 15.79 -40.72
CA LEU A 89 -14.93 15.88 -39.26
C LEU A 89 -15.35 17.24 -38.66
N LYS A 90 -15.74 18.21 -39.53
CA LYS A 90 -16.12 19.57 -39.11
C LYS A 90 -15.06 20.26 -38.23
N LEU A 91 -13.76 20.02 -38.50
CA LEU A 91 -12.66 20.56 -37.69
C LEU A 91 -12.61 22.08 -37.67
N ASN A 92 -13.17 22.75 -38.69
CA ASN A 92 -13.32 24.20 -38.74
C ASN A 92 -14.25 24.77 -37.65
N GLN A 93 -15.11 23.96 -37.02
CA GLN A 93 -15.90 24.37 -35.84
C GLN A 93 -15.07 24.41 -34.55
N ILE A 94 -14.02 23.61 -34.49
CA ILE A 94 -13.06 23.59 -33.38
C ILE A 94 -11.93 24.60 -33.64
N TYR A 95 -11.44 24.63 -34.87
CA TYR A 95 -10.37 25.50 -35.35
C TYR A 95 -10.90 26.41 -36.46
N PRO A 96 -11.42 27.60 -36.16
CA PRO A 96 -12.02 28.51 -37.17
C PRO A 96 -11.06 28.88 -38.28
N ASP A 97 -9.76 28.92 -38.00
CA ASP A 97 -8.70 29.27 -38.96
C ASP A 97 -8.08 28.06 -39.69
N PHE A 98 -8.66 26.86 -39.56
CA PHE A 98 -8.12 25.61 -40.11
C PHE A 98 -7.79 25.72 -41.62
N ASN A 99 -8.65 26.39 -42.38
CA ASN A 99 -8.49 26.58 -43.81
C ASN A 99 -8.06 28.03 -44.20
N SER A 100 -7.63 28.85 -43.21
CA SER A 100 -7.27 30.26 -43.46
C SER A 100 -5.86 30.38 -44.04
N GLU A 101 -5.67 31.32 -44.99
CA GLU A 101 -4.36 31.59 -45.58
C GLU A 101 -3.36 32.05 -44.51
N GLY A 102 -2.20 31.41 -44.45
CA GLY A 102 -1.15 31.67 -43.46
C GLY A 102 -1.21 30.79 -42.17
N HIS A 103 -2.24 29.97 -42.01
CA HIS A 103 -2.35 28.96 -40.98
C HIS A 103 -2.10 27.58 -41.59
N ASN A 104 -1.01 26.93 -41.19
CA ASN A 104 -0.62 25.62 -41.73
C ASN A 104 -1.15 24.49 -40.83
N TYR A 105 -2.49 24.41 -40.66
CA TYR A 105 -3.10 23.29 -39.96
C TYR A 105 -3.22 22.08 -40.87
N ARG A 106 -2.89 20.90 -40.33
CA ARG A 106 -3.01 19.62 -41.03
C ARG A 106 -3.51 18.56 -40.03
N ALA A 107 -4.60 17.89 -40.34
CA ALA A 107 -5.01 16.70 -39.63
C ALA A 107 -4.21 15.51 -40.17
N ILE A 108 -3.53 14.76 -39.27
CA ILE A 108 -2.51 13.77 -39.66
C ILE A 108 -2.74 12.37 -39.13
N THR A 109 -3.66 12.18 -38.22
CA THR A 109 -4.10 10.83 -37.76
C THR A 109 -5.59 10.80 -37.51
N ILE A 110 -6.19 9.63 -37.62
CA ILE A 110 -7.59 9.40 -37.25
C ILE A 110 -7.80 7.97 -36.78
N TYR A 111 -8.47 7.82 -35.65
CA TYR A 111 -8.97 6.53 -35.19
C TYR A 111 -10.22 6.72 -34.33
N LYS A 112 -11.00 5.65 -34.14
CA LYS A 112 -12.18 5.65 -33.28
C LYS A 112 -11.97 4.82 -32.02
N ILE A 113 -12.67 5.21 -30.96
CA ILE A 113 -12.66 4.52 -29.67
C ILE A 113 -14.11 4.18 -29.29
N PRO A 114 -14.41 2.95 -28.86
CA PRO A 114 -15.77 2.53 -28.50
C PRO A 114 -16.10 2.92 -27.04
N VAL A 115 -16.19 4.23 -26.75
CA VAL A 115 -16.53 4.74 -25.41
C VAL A 115 -18.00 4.47 -25.08
N ASN A 116 -18.90 4.69 -26.03
CA ASN A 116 -20.33 4.55 -25.82
C ASN A 116 -21.03 4.16 -27.12
N THR A 117 -22.25 3.60 -27.02
CA THR A 117 -23.07 3.24 -28.19
C THR A 117 -24.01 4.35 -28.64
N ASN A 118 -24.19 5.42 -27.85
CA ASN A 118 -25.12 6.51 -28.12
C ASN A 118 -24.51 7.64 -28.96
N PHE A 119 -23.17 7.65 -29.09
CA PHE A 119 -22.41 8.66 -29.84
C PHE A 119 -21.12 8.04 -30.40
N HIS A 120 -20.51 8.72 -31.35
CA HIS A 120 -19.23 8.31 -31.93
C HIS A 120 -18.09 9.10 -31.31
N THR A 121 -17.02 8.41 -30.92
CA THR A 121 -15.79 9.06 -30.42
C THR A 121 -14.67 8.87 -31.40
N ILE A 122 -14.14 9.98 -31.91
CA ILE A 122 -12.98 10.05 -32.81
C ILE A 122 -11.84 10.73 -32.08
N VAL A 123 -10.64 10.24 -32.31
CA VAL A 123 -9.38 10.89 -31.91
C VAL A 123 -8.62 11.24 -33.17
N THR A 124 -8.15 12.47 -33.24
CA THR A 124 -7.41 12.98 -34.39
C THR A 124 -6.30 13.91 -33.94
N THR A 125 -5.13 13.83 -34.60
CA THR A 125 -3.99 14.72 -34.34
C THR A 125 -3.96 15.84 -35.37
N ILE A 126 -3.81 17.06 -34.87
CA ILE A 126 -3.70 18.28 -35.66
C ILE A 126 -2.29 18.83 -35.52
N GLN A 127 -1.57 18.91 -36.61
CA GLN A 127 -0.28 19.60 -36.69
C GLN A 127 -0.51 21.09 -36.94
N HIS A 128 0.11 21.94 -36.11
CA HIS A 128 0.08 23.40 -36.24
C HIS A 128 1.44 23.90 -36.74
N GLY A 129 1.58 24.03 -38.03
CA GLY A 129 2.87 24.33 -38.64
C GLY A 129 3.89 23.21 -38.43
N ASP A 130 5.17 23.59 -38.26
CA ASP A 130 6.27 22.61 -38.17
C ASP A 130 6.67 22.27 -36.69
N ASN A 131 6.13 22.98 -35.71
CA ASN A 131 6.68 22.98 -34.36
C ASN A 131 5.71 22.52 -33.25
N GLU A 132 4.42 22.47 -33.54
CA GLU A 132 3.40 22.12 -32.54
C GLU A 132 2.43 21.10 -33.14
N MET A 133 1.99 20.17 -32.31
CA MET A 133 0.88 19.28 -32.60
C MET A 133 0.02 19.03 -31.36
N GLU A 134 -1.26 18.87 -31.60
CA GLU A 134 -2.17 18.43 -30.55
C GLU A 134 -3.07 17.29 -31.05
N THR A 135 -3.35 16.35 -30.16
CA THR A 135 -4.34 15.30 -30.39
C THR A 135 -5.58 15.63 -29.59
N ILE A 136 -6.73 15.57 -30.24
CA ILE A 136 -8.03 15.85 -29.63
C ILE A 136 -8.94 14.64 -29.73
N ILE A 137 -9.72 14.39 -28.65
CA ILE A 137 -10.87 13.50 -28.64
C ILE A 137 -12.11 14.33 -28.96
N ILE A 138 -12.94 13.85 -29.87
CA ILE A 138 -14.18 14.51 -30.29
C ILE A 138 -15.32 13.51 -30.18
N ASN A 139 -16.38 13.88 -29.48
CA ASN A 139 -17.63 13.13 -29.45
C ASN A 139 -18.63 13.75 -30.44
N TYR A 140 -19.19 12.91 -31.29
CA TYR A 140 -20.19 13.27 -32.29
C TYR A 140 -21.52 12.56 -32.00
N ASP A 141 -22.63 13.23 -32.26
CA ASP A 141 -23.93 12.56 -32.31
C ASP A 141 -24.03 11.59 -33.51
N THR A 142 -25.12 10.84 -33.60
CA THR A 142 -25.35 9.91 -34.71
C THR A 142 -25.53 10.59 -36.08
N GLU A 143 -25.73 11.91 -36.09
CA GLU A 143 -25.87 12.74 -37.30
C GLU A 143 -24.54 13.41 -37.69
N GLY A 144 -23.46 13.17 -36.93
CA GLY A 144 -22.13 13.73 -37.14
C GLY A 144 -22.00 15.20 -36.69
N ASN A 145 -22.81 15.65 -35.74
CA ASN A 145 -22.59 16.95 -35.11
C ASN A 145 -21.71 16.81 -33.89
N ILE A 146 -20.79 17.76 -33.70
CA ILE A 146 -19.89 17.77 -32.54
C ILE A 146 -20.72 18.00 -31.27
N ILE A 147 -20.59 17.10 -30.30
CA ILE A 147 -21.17 17.24 -28.96
C ILE A 147 -20.19 17.96 -28.04
N ASP A 148 -18.95 17.45 -27.94
CA ASP A 148 -17.87 18.04 -27.13
C ASP A 148 -16.52 17.55 -27.63
N HIS A 149 -15.45 18.22 -27.21
CA HIS A 149 -14.07 17.83 -27.54
C HIS A 149 -13.10 18.23 -26.43
N LYS A 150 -11.96 17.53 -26.35
CA LYS A 150 -10.85 17.85 -25.41
C LYS A 150 -9.51 17.49 -26.02
N GLN A 151 -8.48 18.29 -25.69
CA GLN A 151 -7.09 17.93 -25.96
C GLN A 151 -6.68 16.74 -25.09
N VAL A 152 -6.12 15.69 -25.71
CA VAL A 152 -5.69 14.44 -25.06
C VAL A 152 -4.19 14.21 -25.17
N ALA A 153 -3.53 14.74 -26.21
CA ALA A 153 -2.08 14.82 -26.26
C ALA A 153 -1.64 16.18 -26.83
N PHE A 154 -0.43 16.57 -26.51
CA PHE A 154 0.21 17.78 -27.03
C PHE A 154 1.72 17.58 -27.03
N ASP A 155 2.38 18.04 -28.08
CA ASP A 155 3.83 18.08 -28.17
C ASP A 155 4.29 19.33 -28.92
N GLU A 156 5.45 19.88 -28.50
CA GLU A 156 6.10 21.02 -29.13
C GLU A 156 7.61 20.82 -29.20
N ILE A 157 8.20 21.15 -30.34
CA ILE A 157 9.65 21.04 -30.53
C ILE A 157 10.38 22.38 -30.50
N ALA A 158 9.67 23.50 -30.60
CA ALA A 158 10.29 24.83 -30.66
C ALA A 158 10.94 25.23 -29.34
N GLU A 159 10.26 25.02 -28.23
CA GLU A 159 10.74 25.29 -26.86
C GLU A 159 10.95 24.02 -26.07
N GLY A 160 10.21 22.93 -26.39
CA GLY A 160 10.29 21.62 -25.74
C GLY A 160 9.95 21.67 -24.23
N MET A 161 9.12 22.65 -23.84
CA MET A 161 8.84 22.93 -22.43
C MET A 161 7.56 22.29 -21.91
N SER A 162 6.68 21.83 -22.79
CA SER A 162 5.42 21.23 -22.40
C SER A 162 5.02 20.04 -23.26
N ARG A 163 4.35 19.07 -22.62
CA ARG A 163 3.76 17.90 -23.27
C ARG A 163 2.49 17.50 -22.52
N SER A 164 1.52 16.95 -23.24
CA SER A 164 0.36 16.29 -22.63
C SER A 164 0.28 14.85 -23.10
N VAL A 165 -0.06 13.97 -22.16
CA VAL A 165 -0.27 12.52 -22.39
C VAL A 165 -1.55 12.14 -21.65
N SER A 166 -2.36 11.24 -22.22
CA SER A 166 -3.60 10.84 -21.55
C SER A 166 -3.85 9.34 -21.55
N ARG A 167 -4.67 8.90 -20.58
CA ARG A 167 -5.33 7.59 -20.56
C ARG A 167 -6.81 7.79 -20.80
N ILE A 168 -7.32 7.14 -21.85
CA ILE A 168 -8.72 7.15 -22.23
C ILE A 168 -9.33 5.80 -21.85
N SER A 169 -10.36 5.81 -21.01
CA SER A 169 -11.12 4.65 -20.55
C SER A 169 -12.58 4.78 -20.97
N GLU A 170 -13.45 3.82 -20.63
CA GLU A 170 -14.86 3.81 -21.08
C GLU A 170 -15.64 5.08 -20.70
N SER A 171 -15.42 5.62 -19.50
CA SER A 171 -16.14 6.79 -18.98
C SER A 171 -15.21 7.86 -18.40
N LYS A 172 -13.90 7.62 -18.42
CA LYS A 172 -12.89 8.52 -17.82
C LYS A 172 -11.82 8.89 -18.81
N LEU A 173 -11.37 10.13 -18.69
CA LEU A 173 -10.22 10.65 -19.41
C LEU A 173 -9.29 11.29 -18.38
N THR A 174 -8.09 10.73 -18.22
CA THR A 174 -7.04 11.28 -17.37
C THR A 174 -5.99 11.92 -18.24
N VAL A 175 -5.74 13.22 -18.10
CA VAL A 175 -4.74 13.97 -18.86
C VAL A 175 -3.63 14.45 -17.94
N ASN A 176 -2.39 14.08 -18.22
CA ASN A 176 -1.22 14.61 -17.54
C ASN A 176 -0.58 15.70 -18.41
N LYS A 177 -0.61 16.95 -17.91
CA LYS A 177 0.16 18.05 -18.49
C LYS A 177 1.52 18.12 -17.82
N ILE A 178 2.56 17.97 -18.61
CA ILE A 178 3.95 17.91 -18.16
C ILE A 178 4.65 19.19 -18.59
N PHE A 179 5.33 19.85 -17.64
CA PHE A 179 6.10 21.06 -17.89
C PHE A 179 7.55 20.84 -17.45
N TRP A 180 8.49 21.22 -18.29
CA TRP A 180 9.93 21.18 -18.00
C TRP A 180 10.45 22.60 -17.82
N GLY A 181 10.46 23.08 -16.57
CA GLY A 181 11.12 24.31 -16.19
C GLY A 181 12.46 24.01 -15.49
N ASN A 182 12.71 24.65 -14.33
CA ASN A 182 13.83 24.27 -13.48
C ASN A 182 13.68 22.87 -12.88
N THR A 183 12.44 22.40 -12.74
CA THR A 183 12.04 21.06 -12.32
C THR A 183 10.89 20.60 -13.20
N LYS A 184 10.76 19.27 -13.38
CA LYS A 184 9.58 18.69 -14.02
C LYS A 184 8.36 18.89 -13.12
N GLU A 185 7.30 19.45 -13.69
CA GLU A 185 5.99 19.59 -13.03
C GLU A 185 4.96 18.76 -13.79
N VAL A 186 4.03 18.15 -13.07
CA VAL A 186 2.94 17.36 -13.65
C VAL A 186 1.61 17.78 -13.03
N GLU A 187 0.69 18.21 -13.89
CA GLU A 187 -0.70 18.48 -13.53
C GLU A 187 -1.57 17.35 -14.09
N GLU A 188 -2.22 16.60 -13.21
CA GLU A 188 -3.18 15.56 -13.54
C GLU A 188 -4.59 16.17 -13.56
N ILE A 189 -5.29 16.01 -14.70
CA ILE A 189 -6.66 16.48 -14.88
C ILE A 189 -7.53 15.26 -15.20
N GLU A 190 -8.57 15.05 -14.40
CA GLU A 190 -9.56 14.00 -14.65
C GLU A 190 -10.83 14.61 -15.26
N TYR A 191 -11.33 13.96 -16.28
CA TYR A 191 -12.62 14.24 -16.91
C TYR A 191 -13.49 12.99 -16.87
N GLU A 192 -14.79 13.20 -16.79
CA GLU A 192 -15.82 12.16 -16.95
C GLU A 192 -16.50 12.34 -18.32
N ILE A 193 -16.60 11.25 -19.09
CA ILE A 193 -17.33 11.22 -20.36
C ILE A 193 -18.74 10.74 -20.05
N ARG A 194 -19.70 11.64 -20.13
CA ARG A 194 -21.11 11.37 -19.82
C ARG A 194 -21.79 10.54 -20.92
N GLY A 195 -22.86 9.83 -20.57
CA GLY A 195 -23.64 9.04 -21.52
C GLY A 195 -24.28 9.82 -22.67
N ASN A 196 -24.33 11.18 -22.59
CA ASN A 196 -24.76 12.07 -23.67
C ASN A 196 -23.62 12.60 -24.53
N GLY A 197 -22.38 12.18 -24.26
CA GLY A 197 -21.18 12.57 -24.99
C GLY A 197 -20.47 13.85 -24.51
N THR A 198 -20.98 14.55 -23.46
CA THR A 198 -20.25 15.68 -22.86
C THR A 198 -19.05 15.21 -22.05
N ILE A 199 -17.99 16.01 -22.01
CA ILE A 199 -16.74 15.72 -21.30
C ILE A 199 -16.55 16.74 -20.19
N GLU A 200 -16.87 16.35 -18.97
CA GLU A 200 -16.89 17.23 -17.81
C GLU A 200 -15.62 17.07 -16.96
N LYS A 201 -14.99 18.20 -16.61
CA LYS A 201 -13.82 18.17 -15.73
C LYS A 201 -14.25 17.87 -14.30
N VAL A 202 -13.66 16.81 -13.72
CA VAL A 202 -13.95 16.32 -12.36
C VAL A 202 -12.94 16.84 -11.35
N SER A 203 -11.64 16.71 -11.66
CA SER A 203 -10.58 17.09 -10.73
C SER A 203 -9.35 17.65 -11.43
N VAL A 204 -8.53 18.38 -10.66
CA VAL A 204 -7.20 18.83 -11.06
C VAL A 204 -6.27 18.65 -9.87
N LYS A 205 -5.14 17.98 -10.06
CA LYS A 205 -4.12 17.77 -9.03
C LYS A 205 -2.75 18.17 -9.58
N LYS A 206 -1.99 18.93 -8.80
CA LYS A 206 -0.55 19.11 -9.04
C LYS A 206 0.19 18.00 -8.31
N LEU A 207 0.76 17.05 -9.06
CA LEU A 207 1.40 15.87 -8.46
C LEU A 207 2.64 16.25 -7.64
N ASN A 208 3.35 17.30 -8.03
CA ASN A 208 4.47 17.85 -7.26
C ASN A 208 4.07 18.29 -5.85
N ASP A 209 2.86 18.84 -5.69
CA ASP A 209 2.34 19.28 -4.39
C ASP A 209 1.73 18.11 -3.61
N SER A 210 1.17 17.13 -4.32
CA SER A 210 0.52 15.95 -3.74
C SER A 210 1.53 14.94 -3.17
N PHE A 211 2.72 14.84 -3.77
CA PHE A 211 3.76 13.89 -3.38
C PHE A 211 4.99 14.59 -2.83
N LYS A 212 5.25 14.48 -1.53
CA LYS A 212 6.49 14.98 -0.91
C LYS A 212 7.75 14.41 -1.59
N ASN A 213 7.66 13.19 -2.10
CA ASN A 213 8.74 12.44 -2.74
C ASN A 213 8.57 12.39 -4.27
N PHE A 214 7.99 13.44 -4.88
CA PHE A 214 7.72 13.49 -6.32
C PHE A 214 8.95 13.11 -7.17
N ALA A 215 10.12 13.68 -6.87
CA ALA A 215 11.35 13.41 -7.62
C ALA A 215 11.76 11.92 -7.58
N LEU A 216 11.62 11.28 -6.40
CA LEU A 216 11.88 9.86 -6.22
C LEU A 216 10.92 9.01 -7.07
N ILE A 217 9.61 9.28 -6.96
CA ILE A 217 8.58 8.54 -7.71
C ILE A 217 8.80 8.72 -9.22
N ASN A 218 9.05 9.95 -9.66
CA ASN A 218 9.32 10.22 -11.07
C ASN A 218 10.57 9.49 -11.59
N GLY A 219 11.63 9.38 -10.78
CA GLY A 219 12.82 8.59 -11.10
C GLY A 219 12.50 7.09 -11.22
N VAL A 220 11.70 6.57 -10.29
CA VAL A 220 11.23 5.17 -10.33
C VAL A 220 10.38 4.90 -11.57
N LEU A 221 9.44 5.78 -11.91
CA LEU A 221 8.61 5.65 -13.12
C LEU A 221 9.48 5.63 -14.38
N THR A 222 10.48 6.52 -14.46
CA THR A 222 11.44 6.54 -15.59
C THR A 222 12.19 5.20 -15.71
N ASP A 223 12.68 4.65 -14.59
CA ASP A 223 13.40 3.36 -14.56
C ASP A 223 12.49 2.16 -14.90
N LEU A 224 11.18 2.27 -14.64
CA LEU A 224 10.15 1.29 -15.03
C LEU A 224 9.68 1.45 -16.47
N ASN A 225 10.04 2.53 -17.15
CA ASN A 225 9.52 2.95 -18.46
C ASN A 225 7.99 3.14 -18.40
N LEU A 226 7.52 3.82 -17.35
CA LEU A 226 6.13 4.19 -17.13
C LEU A 226 5.99 5.71 -17.05
N ASP A 227 4.88 6.22 -17.55
CA ASP A 227 4.43 7.59 -17.31
C ASP A 227 3.42 7.65 -16.16
N TRP A 228 3.30 8.82 -15.54
CA TRP A 228 2.34 9.07 -14.45
C TRP A 228 0.90 8.68 -14.84
N VAL A 229 0.50 8.96 -16.08
CA VAL A 229 -0.83 8.68 -16.61
C VAL A 229 -1.17 7.18 -16.63
N GLN A 230 -0.17 6.31 -16.62
CA GLN A 230 -0.35 4.85 -16.57
C GLN A 230 -0.57 4.35 -15.15
N THR A 231 -0.44 5.21 -14.13
CA THR A 231 -0.54 4.80 -12.73
C THR A 231 -1.87 5.19 -12.09
N LYS A 232 -2.25 4.49 -11.02
CA LYS A 232 -3.32 4.90 -10.12
C LYS A 232 -2.70 5.78 -9.03
N THR A 233 -2.60 7.08 -9.28
CA THR A 233 -1.84 8.02 -8.44
C THR A 233 -2.28 8.03 -6.97
N ASP A 234 -3.58 7.86 -6.70
CA ASP A 234 -4.14 7.83 -5.33
C ASP A 234 -3.69 6.61 -4.50
N LEU A 235 -3.19 5.56 -5.16
CA LEU A 235 -2.74 4.32 -4.53
C LEU A 235 -1.21 4.17 -4.48
N ILE A 236 -0.45 5.15 -5.02
CA ILE A 236 1.01 5.15 -4.90
C ILE A 236 1.40 5.30 -3.43
N SER A 237 2.26 4.41 -2.96
CA SER A 237 2.76 4.45 -1.58
C SER A 237 4.29 4.51 -1.56
N THR A 238 4.83 5.31 -0.63
CA THR A 238 6.28 5.45 -0.42
C THR A 238 6.62 5.46 1.06
N LEU A 239 7.69 4.77 1.44
CA LEU A 239 8.23 4.78 2.80
C LEU A 239 9.76 4.77 2.76
N GLU A 240 10.42 5.65 3.52
CA GLU A 240 11.85 5.53 3.76
C GLU A 240 12.15 4.17 4.39
N HIS A 241 13.15 3.45 3.87
CA HIS A 241 13.44 2.09 4.33
C HIS A 241 13.90 2.13 5.80
N PRO A 242 13.20 1.45 6.74
CA PRO A 242 13.46 1.59 8.17
C PRO A 242 14.90 1.30 8.61
N ASP A 243 15.61 0.40 7.91
CA ASP A 243 17.00 0.05 8.21
C ASP A 243 18.03 0.78 7.33
N ASN A 244 17.60 1.51 6.30
CA ASN A 244 18.52 2.22 5.40
C ASN A 244 17.94 3.56 4.91
N PRO A 245 18.25 4.69 5.55
CA PRO A 245 17.69 6.00 5.19
C PRO A 245 18.11 6.53 3.81
N ASN A 246 19.03 5.86 3.11
CA ASN A 246 19.39 6.21 1.73
C ASN A 246 18.49 5.54 0.68
N GLU A 247 17.61 4.64 1.10
CA GLU A 247 16.71 3.89 0.24
C GLU A 247 15.26 4.16 0.65
N SER A 248 14.34 4.04 -0.30
CA SER A 248 12.89 4.03 -0.03
C SER A 248 12.24 2.82 -0.69
N ILE A 249 11.22 2.31 -0.03
CA ILE A 249 10.28 1.36 -0.62
C ILE A 249 9.23 2.18 -1.36
N VAL A 250 9.00 1.86 -2.63
CA VAL A 250 8.02 2.54 -3.48
C VAL A 250 7.10 1.50 -4.11
N VAL A 251 5.81 1.74 -4.04
CA VAL A 251 4.77 0.89 -4.65
C VAL A 251 4.08 1.69 -5.74
N ILE A 252 4.16 1.18 -6.97
CA ILE A 252 3.54 1.78 -8.16
C ILE A 252 2.44 0.84 -8.67
N PRO A 253 1.18 1.20 -8.54
CA PRO A 253 0.04 0.51 -9.15
C PRO A 253 -0.14 1.00 -10.59
N GLU A 254 0.15 0.15 -11.58
CA GLU A 254 -0.02 0.41 -13.00
C GLU A 254 -1.42 -0.01 -13.44
N VAL A 255 -2.16 0.87 -14.09
CA VAL A 255 -3.51 0.60 -14.60
C VAL A 255 -3.44 -0.28 -15.84
N VAL A 256 -4.09 -1.42 -15.80
CA VAL A 256 -4.22 -2.38 -16.91
C VAL A 256 -5.58 -2.25 -17.58
N ASP A 257 -6.63 -2.14 -16.77
CA ASP A 257 -7.99 -1.93 -17.22
C ASP A 257 -8.73 -1.02 -16.23
N GLU A 258 -9.64 -0.19 -16.72
CA GLU A 258 -10.40 0.75 -15.89
C GLU A 258 -11.72 1.10 -16.59
N GLY A 259 -12.82 0.99 -15.85
CA GLY A 259 -14.15 1.41 -16.28
C GLY A 259 -14.81 2.38 -15.29
N GLU A 260 -16.13 2.52 -15.35
CA GLU A 260 -16.86 3.46 -14.51
C GLU A 260 -16.73 3.14 -13.01
N GLN A 261 -16.80 1.86 -12.65
CA GLN A 261 -16.83 1.42 -11.25
C GLN A 261 -15.82 0.31 -10.94
N TYR A 262 -14.83 0.12 -11.79
CA TYR A 262 -13.81 -0.91 -11.59
C TYR A 262 -12.44 -0.46 -12.13
N PHE A 263 -11.40 -1.12 -11.64
CA PHE A 263 -10.07 -1.09 -12.24
C PHE A 263 -9.27 -2.35 -11.87
N ASP A 264 -8.35 -2.72 -12.76
CA ASP A 264 -7.37 -3.78 -12.59
C ASP A 264 -5.97 -3.19 -12.64
N LEU A 265 -5.10 -3.59 -11.69
CA LEU A 265 -3.77 -3.01 -11.56
C LEU A 265 -2.68 -4.09 -11.60
N ASN A 266 -1.62 -3.84 -12.36
CA ASN A 266 -0.34 -4.49 -12.11
C ASN A 266 0.33 -3.86 -10.88
N SER A 267 1.15 -4.63 -10.17
CA SER A 267 1.90 -4.14 -9.02
C SER A 267 3.40 -4.11 -9.31
N HIS A 268 4.02 -2.93 -9.17
CA HIS A 268 5.47 -2.76 -9.13
C HIS A 268 5.87 -2.37 -7.71
N ILE A 269 6.68 -3.20 -7.08
CA ILE A 269 7.20 -2.98 -5.74
C ILE A 269 8.71 -2.87 -5.86
N VAL A 270 9.26 -1.73 -5.47
CA VAL A 270 10.68 -1.47 -5.67
C VAL A 270 11.33 -0.89 -4.42
N ILE A 271 12.63 -1.12 -4.28
CA ILE A 271 13.50 -0.35 -3.39
C ILE A 271 14.36 0.52 -4.28
N ALA A 272 14.31 1.83 -4.05
CA ALA A 272 15.01 2.82 -4.86
C ALA A 272 15.95 3.68 -4.01
N ASP A 273 17.04 4.14 -4.61
CA ASP A 273 17.94 5.12 -4.04
C ASP A 273 17.27 6.50 -3.94
N ASN A 274 17.30 7.12 -2.76
CA ASN A 274 16.59 8.37 -2.47
C ASN A 274 17.06 9.58 -3.27
N ARG A 275 18.30 9.58 -3.78
CA ARG A 275 18.88 10.73 -4.50
C ARG A 275 18.58 10.69 -5.97
N SER A 276 18.70 9.48 -6.57
CA SER A 276 18.60 9.29 -8.01
C SER A 276 17.23 8.77 -8.46
N GLY A 277 16.43 8.22 -7.56
CA GLY A 277 15.23 7.46 -7.90
C GLY A 277 15.51 6.13 -8.60
N LYS A 278 16.80 5.74 -8.71
CA LYS A 278 17.19 4.51 -9.40
C LYS A 278 16.76 3.27 -8.62
N ILE A 279 16.17 2.32 -9.31
CA ILE A 279 15.73 1.05 -8.73
C ILE A 279 16.93 0.19 -8.38
N MET A 280 16.99 -0.25 -7.12
CA MET A 280 18.00 -1.17 -6.59
C MET A 280 17.49 -2.61 -6.56
N ASN A 281 16.23 -2.79 -6.17
CA ASN A 281 15.54 -4.10 -6.16
C ASN A 281 14.12 -3.93 -6.66
N LYS A 282 13.59 -4.91 -7.38
CA LYS A 282 12.22 -4.86 -7.89
C LYS A 282 11.51 -6.20 -7.82
N TYR A 283 10.19 -6.10 -7.68
CA TYR A 283 9.22 -7.17 -7.86
C TYR A 283 8.09 -6.66 -8.74
N PHE A 284 7.66 -7.49 -9.68
CA PHE A 284 6.51 -7.24 -10.53
C PHE A 284 5.53 -8.40 -10.42
N GLU A 285 4.24 -8.08 -10.34
CA GLU A 285 3.18 -9.07 -10.40
C GLU A 285 2.00 -8.50 -11.19
N SER A 286 1.49 -9.30 -12.13
CA SER A 286 0.37 -8.88 -12.97
C SER A 286 -0.96 -8.94 -12.22
N GLN A 287 -1.97 -8.22 -12.72
CA GLN A 287 -3.34 -8.22 -12.19
C GLN A 287 -3.97 -9.64 -12.13
N GLN A 288 -3.46 -10.59 -12.92
CA GLN A 288 -3.97 -11.96 -12.92
C GLN A 288 -3.67 -12.73 -11.63
N SER A 289 -2.67 -12.31 -10.85
CA SER A 289 -2.22 -13.03 -9.67
C SER A 289 -2.14 -12.17 -8.41
N ASN A 290 -1.98 -10.84 -8.53
CA ASN A 290 -1.77 -9.96 -7.40
C ASN A 290 -3.05 -9.62 -6.61
N GLN A 291 -4.23 -9.87 -7.18
CA GLN A 291 -5.54 -9.53 -6.63
C GLN A 291 -5.80 -8.03 -6.44
N TRP A 292 -5.04 -7.15 -7.11
CA TRP A 292 -5.23 -5.71 -7.04
C TRP A 292 -6.33 -5.26 -8.02
N VAL A 293 -7.53 -5.67 -7.69
CA VAL A 293 -8.76 -5.41 -8.43
C VAL A 293 -9.70 -4.60 -7.55
N SER A 294 -10.38 -3.65 -8.12
CA SER A 294 -11.45 -2.87 -7.49
C SER A 294 -12.70 -2.99 -8.34
N ASP A 295 -13.80 -3.42 -7.70
CA ASP A 295 -15.12 -3.54 -8.30
C ASP A 295 -16.21 -3.20 -7.25
N ALA A 296 -17.20 -4.06 -7.03
CA ALA A 296 -18.14 -3.94 -5.91
C ALA A 296 -17.45 -3.96 -4.53
N VAL A 297 -16.21 -4.46 -4.47
CA VAL A 297 -15.28 -4.38 -3.35
C VAL A 297 -14.13 -3.47 -3.74
N GLU A 298 -14.18 -2.23 -3.27
CA GLU A 298 -13.23 -1.19 -3.62
C GLU A 298 -11.86 -1.44 -2.98
N LEU A 299 -10.78 -1.42 -3.79
CA LEU A 299 -9.41 -1.30 -3.33
C LEU A 299 -9.16 0.16 -2.97
N ARG A 300 -9.10 0.47 -1.67
CA ARG A 300 -9.03 1.87 -1.18
C ARG A 300 -7.64 2.36 -0.91
N GLU A 301 -6.75 1.47 -0.48
CA GLU A 301 -5.47 1.93 0.04
C GLU A 301 -4.41 0.84 -0.06
N ILE A 302 -3.18 1.24 -0.36
CA ILE A 302 -1.98 0.41 -0.32
C ILE A 302 -1.00 1.06 0.65
N ILE A 303 -0.64 0.35 1.72
CA ILE A 303 0.18 0.86 2.82
C ILE A 303 1.45 0.01 2.94
N ILE A 304 2.61 0.66 3.01
CA ILE A 304 3.85 0.00 3.37
C ILE A 304 3.94 -0.03 4.91
N ASP A 305 4.17 -1.22 5.48
CA ASP A 305 4.30 -1.38 6.92
C ASP A 305 5.55 -0.68 7.44
N THR A 306 5.41 0.07 8.52
CA THR A 306 6.54 0.75 9.17
C THR A 306 7.42 -0.20 9.99
N ALA A 307 6.88 -1.38 10.37
CA ALA A 307 7.61 -2.42 11.09
C ALA A 307 8.23 -3.42 10.10
N LEU A 308 9.47 -3.83 10.38
CA LEU A 308 10.12 -4.90 9.63
C LEU A 308 9.86 -6.25 10.31
N TYR A 309 9.77 -7.29 9.50
CA TYR A 309 9.62 -8.67 9.92
C TYR A 309 10.98 -9.37 9.93
N PRO A 310 11.62 -9.63 11.10
CA PRO A 310 12.84 -10.43 11.16
C PRO A 310 12.51 -11.86 10.69
N ILE A 311 13.10 -12.29 9.57
CA ILE A 311 12.92 -13.66 9.05
C ILE A 311 14.15 -14.53 9.26
N THR A 312 15.29 -13.91 9.55
CA THR A 312 16.48 -14.52 10.13
C THR A 312 17.12 -13.52 11.10
N GLU A 313 18.26 -13.86 11.71
CA GLU A 313 19.06 -12.94 12.53
C GLU A 313 19.57 -11.73 11.72
N GLU A 314 19.83 -11.93 10.42
CA GLU A 314 20.46 -10.94 9.54
C GLU A 314 19.47 -10.31 8.55
N ILE A 315 18.40 -11.04 8.20
CA ILE A 315 17.46 -10.63 7.14
C ILE A 315 16.16 -10.18 7.74
N LYS A 316 15.80 -8.94 7.44
CA LYS A 316 14.50 -8.37 7.74
C LYS A 316 13.72 -8.16 6.45
N ALA A 317 12.46 -8.52 6.47
CA ALA A 317 11.50 -8.33 5.40
C ALA A 317 10.61 -7.13 5.69
N PHE A 318 9.98 -6.55 4.68
CA PHE A 318 8.97 -5.51 4.85
C PHE A 318 7.60 -6.00 4.37
N GLY A 319 6.55 -5.41 4.94
CA GLY A 319 5.16 -5.74 4.63
C GLY A 319 4.50 -4.69 3.73
N ILE A 320 3.55 -5.14 2.92
CA ILE A 320 2.63 -4.27 2.19
C ILE A 320 1.22 -4.73 2.50
N HIS A 321 0.41 -3.81 3.00
CA HIS A 321 -1.02 -4.00 3.24
C HIS A 321 -1.83 -3.45 2.08
N VAL A 322 -2.90 -4.17 1.74
CA VAL A 322 -3.94 -3.71 0.80
C VAL A 322 -5.28 -3.75 1.50
N ASN A 323 -5.97 -2.62 1.50
CA ASN A 323 -7.24 -2.43 2.18
C ASN A 323 -8.40 -2.44 1.17
N TYR A 324 -9.38 -3.29 1.41
CA TYR A 324 -10.58 -3.44 0.60
C TYR A 324 -11.83 -3.07 1.40
N TYR A 325 -12.81 -2.50 0.72
CA TYR A 325 -14.06 -2.07 1.33
C TYR A 325 -15.26 -2.34 0.42
N GLY A 326 -16.27 -3.06 0.94
CA GLY A 326 -17.52 -3.32 0.23
C GLY A 326 -18.47 -2.12 0.26
N MET A 327 -19.08 -1.81 -0.86
CA MET A 327 -19.98 -0.65 -1.03
C MET A 327 -21.39 -0.88 -0.46
N SER A 328 -21.73 -2.13 -0.11
CA SER A 328 -23.06 -2.47 0.39
C SER A 328 -23.28 -2.05 1.84
N ARG A 329 -24.39 -1.37 2.14
CA ARG A 329 -24.77 -1.01 3.51
C ARG A 329 -25.39 -2.19 4.26
N VAL A 330 -26.13 -3.05 3.57
CA VAL A 330 -26.83 -4.20 4.18
C VAL A 330 -25.93 -5.43 4.29
N ASN A 331 -24.87 -5.52 3.49
CA ASN A 331 -23.83 -6.54 3.56
C ASN A 331 -22.47 -5.84 3.69
N PRO A 332 -22.18 -5.22 4.85
CA PRO A 332 -20.91 -4.52 5.03
C PRO A 332 -19.74 -5.52 4.94
N TYR A 333 -18.69 -5.09 4.28
CA TYR A 333 -17.48 -5.88 4.10
C TYR A 333 -16.24 -4.99 4.15
N SER A 334 -15.21 -5.45 4.84
CA SER A 334 -13.86 -4.91 4.67
C SER A 334 -12.82 -6.00 4.88
N ASN A 335 -11.72 -5.89 4.17
CA ASN A 335 -10.61 -6.83 4.29
C ASN A 335 -9.28 -6.07 4.22
N LYS A 336 -8.31 -6.52 5.02
CA LYS A 336 -6.93 -6.04 4.96
C LYS A 336 -6.02 -7.23 4.74
N THR A 337 -5.27 -7.23 3.67
CA THR A 337 -4.28 -8.27 3.37
C THR A 337 -2.87 -7.79 3.65
N LEU A 338 -1.96 -8.72 3.87
CA LEU A 338 -0.53 -8.50 4.04
C LEU A 338 0.26 -9.36 3.07
N ALA A 339 1.15 -8.75 2.32
CA ALA A 339 2.21 -9.41 1.57
C ALA A 339 3.58 -9.04 2.16
N ILE A 340 4.47 -10.03 2.34
CA ILE A 340 5.81 -9.80 2.90
C ILE A 340 6.86 -10.04 1.82
N PHE A 341 7.82 -9.11 1.74
CA PHE A 341 8.87 -9.08 0.73
C PHE A 341 10.25 -9.07 1.36
N VAL A 342 11.20 -9.78 0.75
CA VAL A 342 12.60 -9.85 1.14
C VAL A 342 13.51 -9.55 -0.03
N LYS A 343 14.66 -8.89 0.21
CA LYS A 343 15.71 -8.69 -0.79
C LYS A 343 16.33 -10.03 -1.19
N SER A 344 16.50 -10.26 -2.49
CA SER A 344 17.12 -11.45 -3.06
C SER A 344 18.00 -11.07 -4.26
N GLY A 345 19.27 -10.76 -4.01
CA GLY A 345 20.14 -10.13 -5.02
C GLY A 345 19.58 -8.79 -5.48
N ASP A 346 19.43 -8.59 -6.78
CA ASP A 346 18.86 -7.37 -7.39
C ASP A 346 17.32 -7.42 -7.51
N SER A 347 16.68 -8.42 -6.93
CA SER A 347 15.23 -8.58 -6.95
C SER A 347 14.62 -8.59 -5.56
N LEU A 348 13.29 -8.49 -5.50
CA LEU A 348 12.50 -8.78 -4.31
C LEU A 348 11.81 -10.12 -4.49
N LYS A 349 11.68 -10.88 -3.40
CA LYS A 349 10.93 -12.13 -3.35
C LYS A 349 9.75 -11.95 -2.40
N LYS A 350 8.54 -12.26 -2.88
CA LYS A 350 7.31 -12.31 -2.08
C LYS A 350 7.29 -13.63 -1.31
N VAL A 351 7.38 -13.57 0.01
CA VAL A 351 7.46 -14.75 0.89
C VAL A 351 6.18 -15.01 1.67
N LEU A 352 5.28 -14.03 1.76
CA LEU A 352 3.89 -14.21 2.22
C LEU A 352 2.97 -13.57 1.18
N HIS A 353 1.96 -14.32 0.74
CA HIS A 353 1.08 -13.93 -0.36
C HIS A 353 -0.28 -13.49 0.17
N ASN A 354 -0.60 -12.18 0.09
CA ASN A 354 -1.93 -11.59 0.32
C ASN A 354 -2.70 -12.22 1.50
N TYR A 355 -1.99 -12.42 2.62
CA TYR A 355 -2.55 -13.05 3.82
C TYR A 355 -3.56 -12.11 4.47
N SER A 356 -4.82 -12.56 4.65
CA SER A 356 -5.85 -11.74 5.30
C SER A 356 -5.53 -11.57 6.79
N VAL A 357 -5.19 -10.34 7.19
CA VAL A 357 -4.88 -9.96 8.58
C VAL A 357 -6.06 -9.30 9.29
N MET A 358 -7.02 -8.79 8.54
CA MET A 358 -8.30 -8.33 9.08
C MET A 358 -9.40 -8.67 8.07
N ASN A 359 -10.50 -9.20 8.57
CA ASN A 359 -11.70 -9.43 7.79
C ASN A 359 -12.93 -9.04 8.60
N TYR A 360 -13.82 -8.26 7.99
CA TYR A 360 -15.09 -7.88 8.58
C TYR A 360 -16.19 -8.10 7.57
N GLY A 361 -17.25 -8.76 7.99
CA GLY A 361 -18.42 -8.98 7.16
C GLY A 361 -19.66 -9.25 7.98
N GLY A 362 -20.82 -9.06 7.36
CA GLY A 362 -22.08 -9.31 8.05
C GLY A 362 -23.29 -9.06 7.17
N GLU A 363 -24.45 -9.34 7.74
CA GLU A 363 -25.75 -9.06 7.15
C GLU A 363 -26.57 -8.22 8.12
N TRP A 364 -27.24 -7.20 7.61
CA TRP A 364 -28.01 -6.24 8.37
C TRP A 364 -29.32 -5.87 7.67
N ASP A 365 -30.42 -5.77 8.41
CA ASP A 365 -31.73 -5.41 7.87
C ASP A 365 -31.89 -3.90 7.59
N GLY A 366 -30.88 -3.10 7.94
CA GLY A 366 -30.88 -1.65 7.76
C GLY A 366 -31.42 -0.86 8.96
N ASP A 367 -31.91 -1.57 10.02
CA ASP A 367 -32.45 -0.97 11.24
C ASP A 367 -31.71 -1.47 12.49
N CYS A 368 -32.01 -2.65 12.99
CA CYS A 368 -31.39 -3.19 14.20
C CYS A 368 -30.81 -4.61 13.99
N ASN A 369 -31.56 -5.53 13.31
CA ASN A 369 -31.16 -6.92 13.32
C ASN A 369 -30.04 -7.19 12.32
N GLY A 370 -28.99 -7.85 12.81
CA GLY A 370 -27.85 -8.19 11.99
C GLY A 370 -26.89 -9.15 12.70
N GLU A 371 -26.10 -9.85 11.89
CA GLU A 371 -25.03 -10.72 12.39
C GLU A 371 -23.73 -10.30 11.68
N PHE A 372 -22.69 -10.06 12.50
CA PHE A 372 -21.40 -9.57 12.03
C PHE A 372 -20.28 -10.44 12.55
N VAL A 373 -19.23 -10.59 11.75
CA VAL A 373 -18.00 -11.27 12.16
C VAL A 373 -16.83 -10.33 11.85
N HIS A 374 -16.01 -10.11 12.86
CA HIS A 374 -14.75 -9.37 12.73
C HIS A 374 -13.60 -10.30 13.11
N GLU A 375 -12.65 -10.50 12.21
CA GLU A 375 -11.39 -11.19 12.45
C GLU A 375 -10.25 -10.18 12.45
N GLY A 376 -9.37 -10.26 13.46
CA GLY A 376 -8.15 -9.47 13.53
C GLY A 376 -6.98 -10.37 13.88
N LYS A 377 -5.92 -10.38 13.07
CA LYS A 377 -4.74 -11.23 13.24
C LYS A 377 -3.51 -10.38 13.54
N THR A 378 -2.82 -10.68 14.64
CA THR A 378 -1.52 -10.10 14.96
C THR A 378 -0.43 -11.12 14.65
N LEU A 379 0.58 -10.71 13.89
CA LEU A 379 1.69 -11.54 13.45
C LEU A 379 2.92 -11.23 14.30
N VAL A 380 3.56 -12.28 14.83
CA VAL A 380 4.76 -12.19 15.65
C VAL A 380 5.80 -13.16 15.12
N THR A 381 7.01 -12.66 14.85
CA THR A 381 8.12 -13.57 14.50
C THR A 381 8.45 -14.46 15.67
N GLY A 382 8.37 -15.78 15.47
CA GLY A 382 8.69 -16.80 16.45
C GLY A 382 10.21 -17.01 16.62
N THR A 383 10.58 -17.96 17.50
CA THR A 383 11.99 -18.37 17.72
C THR A 383 12.39 -19.58 16.90
N LYS A 384 11.42 -20.43 16.54
CA LYS A 384 11.65 -21.62 15.71
C LYS A 384 11.81 -21.25 14.25
N LYS A 385 12.49 -22.10 13.49
CA LYS A 385 12.73 -21.92 12.07
C LYS A 385 12.23 -23.10 11.25
N SER A 386 11.60 -22.80 10.14
CA SER A 386 11.25 -23.73 9.08
C SER A 386 11.99 -23.35 7.81
N ASN A 387 12.73 -24.29 7.20
CA ASN A 387 13.52 -24.06 5.99
C ASN A 387 14.42 -22.81 6.05
N GLY A 388 14.99 -22.52 7.24
CA GLY A 388 15.95 -21.43 7.46
C GLY A 388 15.36 -20.10 7.84
N TYR A 389 14.03 -19.87 7.71
CA TYR A 389 13.34 -18.67 8.14
C TYR A 389 12.59 -18.90 9.46
N TYR A 390 12.51 -17.85 10.29
CA TYR A 390 11.71 -17.90 11.49
C TYR A 390 10.23 -18.13 11.16
N ASP A 391 9.59 -18.99 11.96
CA ASP A 391 8.15 -19.17 11.89
C ASP A 391 7.45 -17.88 12.36
N ILE A 392 6.26 -17.59 11.82
CA ILE A 392 5.46 -16.43 12.21
C ILE A 392 4.25 -16.94 13.00
N LEU A 393 4.16 -16.55 14.26
CA LEU A 393 3.03 -16.86 15.11
C LEU A 393 1.88 -15.90 14.77
N VAL A 394 0.67 -16.42 14.69
CA VAL A 394 -0.55 -15.67 14.40
C VAL A 394 -1.53 -15.83 15.54
N ASN A 395 -1.81 -14.75 16.24
CA ASN A 395 -2.92 -14.68 17.18
C ASN A 395 -4.13 -14.08 16.45
N ASN A 396 -5.18 -14.87 16.26
CA ASN A 396 -6.41 -14.48 15.59
C ASN A 396 -7.55 -14.29 16.59
N LYS A 397 -8.03 -13.04 16.75
CA LYS A 397 -9.23 -12.69 17.51
C LYS A 397 -10.42 -12.69 16.56
N ILE A 398 -11.44 -13.49 16.85
CA ILE A 398 -12.69 -13.56 16.10
C ILE A 398 -13.82 -13.07 17.01
N THR A 399 -14.41 -11.95 16.65
CA THR A 399 -15.54 -11.36 17.36
C THR A 399 -16.81 -11.57 16.53
N LYS A 400 -17.81 -12.23 17.09
CA LYS A 400 -19.13 -12.44 16.47
C LYS A 400 -20.15 -11.60 17.20
N THR A 401 -20.79 -10.67 16.51
CA THR A 401 -21.78 -9.75 17.05
C THR A 401 -23.14 -10.06 16.46
N LYS A 402 -24.15 -10.23 17.30
CA LYS A 402 -25.54 -10.40 16.91
C LYS A 402 -26.39 -9.29 17.51
N ASN A 403 -26.88 -8.43 16.64
CA ASN A 403 -27.83 -7.37 16.98
C ASN A 403 -29.27 -7.87 16.78
N PHE A 404 -30.16 -7.51 17.70
CA PHE A 404 -31.56 -7.92 17.65
C PHE A 404 -32.45 -6.93 18.40
N THR A 405 -33.72 -6.85 18.00
CA THR A 405 -34.74 -6.06 18.69
C THR A 405 -35.31 -6.85 19.86
N ASP A 406 -35.27 -6.31 21.07
CA ASP A 406 -35.81 -6.94 22.26
C ASP A 406 -37.36 -6.82 22.32
N LYS A 407 -37.96 -7.37 23.41
CA LYS A 407 -39.43 -7.38 23.61
C LYS A 407 -40.02 -5.98 23.80
N ASN A 408 -39.21 -4.96 24.11
CA ASN A 408 -39.60 -3.59 24.33
C ASN A 408 -39.43 -2.76 23.04
N GLY A 409 -38.87 -3.34 21.98
CA GLY A 409 -38.57 -2.65 20.72
C GLY A 409 -37.22 -1.93 20.75
N GLU A 410 -36.37 -2.18 21.75
CA GLU A 410 -35.04 -1.60 21.87
C GLU A 410 -34.00 -2.48 21.16
N CYS A 411 -33.02 -1.87 20.51
CA CYS A 411 -31.92 -2.57 19.87
C CYS A 411 -30.90 -3.06 20.91
N GLN A 412 -30.61 -4.35 20.92
CA GLN A 412 -29.68 -5.01 21.81
C GLN A 412 -28.58 -5.69 21.00
N SER A 413 -27.42 -5.91 21.61
CA SER A 413 -26.28 -6.58 21.00
C SER A 413 -25.76 -7.68 21.91
N ASN A 414 -25.49 -8.84 21.33
CA ASN A 414 -24.75 -9.91 21.99
C ASN A 414 -23.44 -10.14 21.25
N GLU A 415 -22.38 -10.25 22.00
CA GLU A 415 -21.05 -10.46 21.48
C GLU A 415 -20.40 -11.74 22.02
N THR A 416 -19.66 -12.43 21.16
CA THR A 416 -18.83 -13.58 21.55
C THR A 416 -17.46 -13.46 20.91
N VAL A 417 -16.43 -13.70 21.72
CA VAL A 417 -15.03 -13.63 21.27
C VAL A 417 -14.42 -15.03 21.31
N GLU A 418 -13.77 -15.40 20.24
CA GLU A 418 -13.00 -16.64 20.09
C GLU A 418 -11.58 -16.27 19.68
N ARG A 419 -10.58 -17.01 20.19
CA ARG A 419 -9.18 -16.87 19.76
C ARG A 419 -8.71 -18.16 19.14
N LYS A 420 -7.88 -18.00 18.09
CA LYS A 420 -7.18 -19.11 17.43
C LYS A 420 -5.74 -18.73 17.24
N GLU A 421 -4.86 -19.61 17.64
CA GLU A 421 -3.44 -19.50 17.41
C GLU A 421 -3.06 -20.39 16.23
N MET A 422 -2.26 -19.83 15.34
CA MET A 422 -1.73 -20.52 14.16
C MET A 422 -0.25 -20.17 14.00
N THR A 423 0.46 -21.00 13.29
CA THR A 423 1.85 -20.71 12.90
C THR A 423 1.96 -20.70 11.38
N LEU A 424 2.52 -19.65 10.81
CA LEU A 424 2.93 -19.64 9.42
C LEU A 424 4.35 -20.20 9.34
N LYS A 425 4.53 -21.34 8.65
CA LYS A 425 5.83 -21.96 8.44
C LYS A 425 6.30 -21.77 7.02
N PHE A 426 7.57 -21.40 6.87
CA PHE A 426 8.17 -21.24 5.56
C PHE A 426 8.44 -22.62 4.92
N ASN A 427 7.93 -22.87 3.72
CA ASN A 427 8.08 -24.15 3.03
C ASN A 427 9.28 -24.21 2.06
N GLY A 428 10.13 -23.15 2.05
CA GLY A 428 11.25 -22.95 1.12
C GLY A 428 10.93 -21.98 -0.02
N SER A 429 9.66 -21.66 -0.24
CA SER A 429 9.18 -20.70 -1.22
C SER A 429 8.31 -19.61 -0.61
N THR A 430 7.33 -20.00 0.20
CA THR A 430 6.36 -19.09 0.83
C THR A 430 6.00 -19.59 2.22
N TYR A 431 5.44 -18.69 3.04
CA TYR A 431 4.81 -19.04 4.31
C TYR A 431 3.44 -19.67 4.05
N ALA A 432 3.11 -20.72 4.83
CA ALA A 432 1.83 -21.41 4.81
C ALA A 432 1.34 -21.66 6.23
N GLU A 433 0.01 -21.65 6.43
CA GLU A 433 -0.61 -21.90 7.73
C GLU A 433 -0.39 -23.34 8.20
N HIS A 434 -0.11 -23.47 9.50
CA HIS A 434 -0.11 -24.72 10.25
C HIS A 434 -0.82 -24.47 11.58
N ASP A 435 -1.63 -25.43 12.01
CA ASP A 435 -2.23 -25.38 13.33
C ASP A 435 -1.13 -25.36 14.40
N SER A 436 -1.27 -24.50 15.40
CA SER A 436 -0.35 -24.38 16.54
C SER A 436 -0.94 -25.06 17.74
N GLU A 437 -0.12 -25.81 18.48
CA GLU A 437 -0.45 -26.28 19.81
C GLU A 437 -0.11 -25.18 20.82
N ALA A 438 -1.10 -24.36 21.14
CA ALA A 438 -0.95 -23.34 22.17
C ALA A 438 -1.07 -23.96 23.59
N ILE A 439 -0.13 -23.61 24.44
CA ILE A 439 -0.18 -23.95 25.86
C ILE A 439 -0.94 -22.84 26.58
N LEU A 440 -2.07 -23.17 27.14
CA LEU A 440 -2.92 -22.20 27.85
C LEU A 440 -2.46 -22.07 29.32
N PHE A 441 -2.57 -20.85 29.84
CA PHE A 441 -2.43 -20.56 31.26
C PHE A 441 -3.82 -20.29 31.82
N SER A 442 -4.18 -21.03 32.87
CA SER A 442 -5.45 -20.87 33.54
C SER A 442 -5.25 -20.19 34.89
N GLU A 443 -6.22 -19.37 35.27
CA GLU A 443 -6.23 -18.75 36.58
C GLU A 443 -6.03 -19.81 37.68
N TYR A 444 -5.16 -19.50 38.63
CA TYR A 444 -4.76 -20.37 39.73
C TYR A 444 -4.81 -19.58 41.04
N HIS A 445 -5.46 -20.13 42.05
CA HIS A 445 -5.63 -19.51 43.36
C HIS A 445 -4.79 -20.26 44.39
N PRO A 446 -3.54 -19.84 44.67
CA PRO A 446 -2.73 -20.41 45.74
C PRO A 446 -3.30 -20.06 47.11
N GLU A 447 -2.93 -20.84 48.11
CA GLU A 447 -3.33 -20.60 49.50
C GLU A 447 -2.83 -19.22 49.96
N LYS A 448 -3.75 -18.36 50.42
CA LYS A 448 -3.42 -17.07 51.03
C LYS A 448 -2.86 -17.29 52.42
N LEU A 449 -1.72 -16.67 52.72
CA LEU A 449 -1.03 -16.75 54.02
C LEU A 449 -1.29 -15.48 54.82
N GLU A 450 -1.56 -15.67 56.13
CA GLU A 450 -1.71 -14.56 57.07
C GLU A 450 -0.55 -14.54 58.07
N GLY A 451 -0.20 -13.34 58.56
CA GLY A 451 0.79 -13.17 59.63
C GLY A 451 2.25 -13.45 59.22
N ILE A 452 2.56 -13.44 57.93
CA ILE A 452 3.95 -13.51 57.48
C ILE A 452 4.67 -12.23 57.91
N HIS A 453 5.75 -12.42 58.64
CA HIS A 453 6.61 -11.32 59.08
C HIS A 453 7.92 -11.33 58.31
N ILE A 454 8.24 -10.19 57.67
CA ILE A 454 9.51 -9.94 56.99
C ILE A 454 10.13 -8.68 57.60
N ASP A 455 11.41 -8.73 57.95
CA ASP A 455 12.07 -7.62 58.64
C ASP A 455 11.99 -6.33 57.77
N ARG A 456 11.45 -5.25 58.38
CA ARG A 456 11.24 -3.92 57.76
C ARG A 456 10.37 -3.88 56.50
N PHE A 457 9.62 -4.94 56.21
CA PHE A 457 8.74 -5.02 55.07
C PHE A 457 7.28 -5.17 55.51
N ASP A 458 6.42 -4.27 55.04
CA ASP A 458 4.98 -4.39 55.22
C ASP A 458 4.44 -5.32 54.14
N VAL A 459 3.81 -6.40 54.58
CA VAL A 459 3.25 -7.42 53.70
C VAL A 459 1.75 -7.15 53.53
N ASP A 460 1.34 -6.77 52.33
CA ASP A 460 -0.08 -6.56 52.00
C ASP A 460 -0.75 -7.85 51.57
N HIS A 461 -0.03 -8.65 50.75
CA HIS A 461 -0.50 -9.94 50.25
C HIS A 461 0.60 -10.99 50.38
N ALA A 462 0.22 -12.20 50.80
CA ALA A 462 1.14 -13.34 50.81
C ALA A 462 0.43 -14.64 50.41
N TYR A 463 1.14 -15.50 49.69
CA TYR A 463 0.60 -16.71 49.11
C TYR A 463 1.61 -17.86 49.21
N GLN A 464 1.10 -19.11 49.44
CA GLN A 464 1.91 -20.31 49.28
C GLN A 464 1.90 -20.78 47.84
N LEU A 465 3.04 -20.75 47.20
CA LEU A 465 3.19 -21.20 45.80
C LEU A 465 4.20 -22.34 45.75
N GLU A 466 3.70 -23.58 45.81
CA GLU A 466 4.52 -24.80 45.86
C GLU A 466 5.51 -24.78 47.04
N ALA A 467 6.82 -24.83 46.78
CA ALA A 467 7.88 -24.80 47.79
C ALA A 467 8.23 -23.39 48.29
N PHE A 468 7.67 -22.35 47.66
CA PHE A 468 7.99 -20.96 47.92
C PHE A 468 6.79 -20.19 48.49
N LYS A 469 7.06 -19.04 49.06
CA LYS A 469 6.04 -18.05 49.41
C LYS A 469 6.24 -16.82 48.58
N ILE A 470 5.17 -16.26 48.08
CA ILE A 470 5.17 -14.99 47.32
C ILE A 470 4.56 -13.95 48.25
N ALA A 471 5.26 -12.85 48.48
CA ALA A 471 4.79 -11.72 49.27
C ALA A 471 4.86 -10.42 48.44
N ALA A 472 3.80 -9.64 48.44
CA ALA A 472 3.73 -8.31 47.85
C ALA A 472 3.56 -7.28 48.97
N GLY A 473 4.19 -6.11 48.80
CA GLY A 473 4.19 -5.01 49.74
C GLY A 473 5.38 -4.08 49.55
N ASN A 474 5.71 -3.31 50.58
CA ASN A 474 6.79 -2.33 50.51
C ASN A 474 7.69 -2.31 51.73
N TYR A 475 8.91 -1.79 51.60
CA TYR A 475 9.81 -1.56 52.72
C TYR A 475 9.40 -0.30 53.48
N LYS A 476 9.45 -0.39 54.83
CA LYS A 476 9.15 0.74 55.73
C LYS A 476 10.29 1.75 55.68
N PRO A 477 10.02 3.02 55.37
CA PRO A 477 11.02 4.04 55.45
C PRO A 477 11.43 4.29 56.93
N GLU A 478 12.69 4.56 57.19
CA GLU A 478 13.16 4.97 58.51
C GLU A 478 13.24 6.51 58.60
N ASP A 479 12.62 7.11 59.62
CA ASP A 479 12.55 8.56 59.80
C ASP A 479 12.07 9.33 58.53
N GLY A 480 11.17 8.70 57.74
CA GLY A 480 10.66 9.29 56.47
C GLY A 480 11.67 9.30 55.35
N ARG A 481 12.75 8.55 55.44
CA ARG A 481 13.78 8.43 54.37
C ARG A 481 13.75 7.02 53.81
N THR A 482 13.87 6.96 52.48
CA THR A 482 14.07 5.70 51.76
C THR A 482 15.36 5.03 52.25
N VAL A 483 15.27 3.78 52.70
CA VAL A 483 16.40 2.98 53.21
C VAL A 483 16.58 1.72 52.37
N ALA A 484 17.83 1.22 52.37
CA ALA A 484 18.10 -0.02 51.62
C ALA A 484 17.14 -1.17 51.99
N PRO A 485 16.63 -1.92 51.02
CA PRO A 485 17.11 -1.98 49.62
C PRO A 485 16.57 -0.86 48.69
N ASP A 486 15.62 -0.05 49.14
CA ASP A 486 15.07 1.03 48.34
C ASP A 486 16.09 2.11 48.02
N THR A 487 15.97 2.70 46.83
CA THR A 487 16.79 3.82 46.32
C THR A 487 15.87 4.90 45.75
N GLU A 488 16.42 6.03 45.33
CA GLU A 488 15.65 7.11 44.68
C GLU A 488 14.96 6.67 43.36
N THR A 489 15.46 5.61 42.72
CA THR A 489 14.99 5.13 41.43
C THR A 489 14.41 3.70 41.45
N ASP A 490 14.41 3.05 42.61
CA ASP A 490 13.91 1.70 42.82
C ASP A 490 13.32 1.62 44.23
N TRP A 491 12.04 1.93 44.37
CA TRP A 491 11.37 2.04 45.68
C TRP A 491 9.87 1.71 45.56
N GLY A 492 9.24 1.49 46.71
CA GLY A 492 7.80 1.25 46.79
C GLY A 492 7.44 -0.22 46.66
N ASP A 493 6.19 -0.47 46.24
CA ASP A 493 5.60 -1.79 46.16
C ASP A 493 6.41 -2.74 45.28
N ARG A 494 6.60 -3.95 45.75
CA ARG A 494 7.41 -5.00 45.11
C ARG A 494 7.00 -6.40 45.46
N LEU A 495 7.46 -7.36 44.69
CA LEU A 495 7.25 -8.77 44.89
C LEU A 495 8.51 -9.41 45.47
N LEU A 496 8.34 -10.16 46.54
CA LEU A 496 9.37 -10.99 47.16
C LEU A 496 9.02 -12.48 46.99
N MET A 497 10.04 -13.30 46.74
CA MET A 497 9.91 -14.76 46.87
C MET A 497 10.76 -15.22 48.06
N LEU A 498 10.13 -16.01 48.92
CA LEU A 498 10.74 -16.54 50.13
C LEU A 498 10.85 -18.06 50.04
N ASP A 499 11.89 -18.62 50.64
CA ASP A 499 12.04 -20.05 50.84
C ASP A 499 11.17 -20.55 52.01
N ALA A 500 11.19 -21.87 52.28
CA ALA A 500 10.45 -22.48 53.34
C ALA A 500 10.80 -21.93 54.76
N SER A 501 11.97 -21.33 54.95
CA SER A 501 12.44 -20.70 56.18
C SER A 501 12.09 -19.20 56.29
N ASN A 502 11.30 -18.64 55.37
CA ASN A 502 10.97 -17.24 55.23
C ASN A 502 12.17 -16.33 54.86
N LYS A 503 13.23 -16.90 54.33
CA LYS A 503 14.33 -16.11 53.81
C LYS A 503 14.04 -15.64 52.39
N THR A 504 14.22 -14.35 52.11
CA THR A 504 14.09 -13.78 50.78
C THR A 504 15.14 -14.38 49.83
N VAL A 505 14.70 -15.05 48.77
CA VAL A 505 15.51 -15.64 47.72
C VAL A 505 15.42 -14.87 46.41
N TYR A 506 14.40 -14.04 46.27
CA TYR A 506 14.23 -13.12 45.13
C TYR A 506 13.51 -11.85 45.58
N GLN A 507 13.87 -10.72 44.98
CA GLN A 507 13.25 -9.43 45.18
C GLN A 507 13.14 -8.73 43.84
N SER A 508 11.96 -8.24 43.49
CA SER A 508 11.76 -7.43 42.29
C SER A 508 12.24 -5.99 42.47
N LYS A 509 12.28 -5.23 41.40
CA LYS A 509 12.31 -3.76 41.47
C LYS A 509 10.99 -3.26 42.09
N GLY A 510 11.06 -2.10 42.72
CA GLY A 510 9.88 -1.39 43.22
C GLY A 510 9.18 -0.64 42.07
N VAL A 511 7.88 -0.51 42.19
CA VAL A 511 7.01 0.15 41.21
C VAL A 511 6.40 1.47 41.71
N GLY A 512 6.92 2.00 42.83
CA GLY A 512 6.40 3.19 43.50
C GLY A 512 5.34 2.87 44.54
N ASP A 513 4.79 3.88 45.22
CA ASP A 513 3.68 3.73 46.16
C ASP A 513 2.37 3.62 45.41
N LEU A 514 1.69 2.49 45.52
CA LEU A 514 0.41 2.22 44.88
C LEU A 514 -0.70 2.05 45.92
N TYR A 515 -1.95 2.25 45.55
CA TYR A 515 -3.11 1.87 46.37
C TYR A 515 -3.44 0.40 46.24
N LEU A 516 -3.04 -0.20 45.10
CA LEU A 516 -3.21 -1.63 44.85
C LEU A 516 -1.98 -2.18 44.14
N PHE A 517 -1.41 -3.25 44.72
CA PHE A 517 -0.38 -4.09 44.11
C PHE A 517 -0.69 -5.54 44.46
N GLU A 518 -1.71 -6.12 43.76
CA GLU A 518 -2.26 -7.45 44.12
C GLU A 518 -1.83 -8.51 43.11
N PRO A 519 -1.15 -9.58 43.59
CA PRO A 519 -0.73 -10.70 42.72
C PRO A 519 -1.89 -11.60 42.32
N HIS A 520 -2.03 -11.83 41.00
CA HIS A 520 -2.88 -12.85 40.40
C HIS A 520 -2.02 -13.89 39.69
N PHE A 521 -2.42 -15.15 39.76
CA PHE A 521 -1.59 -16.28 39.33
C PHE A 521 -2.26 -17.02 38.19
N TYR A 522 -1.44 -17.41 37.19
CA TYR A 522 -1.90 -18.18 36.04
C TYR A 522 -0.93 -19.33 35.80
N LYS A 523 -1.45 -20.60 35.88
CA LYS A 523 -0.63 -21.80 35.76
C LYS A 523 -0.72 -22.40 34.39
N SER A 524 0.45 -22.81 33.85
CA SER A 524 0.57 -23.49 32.57
C SER A 524 -0.18 -24.83 32.60
N SER A 525 -0.87 -25.17 31.50
CA SER A 525 -1.52 -26.48 31.33
C SER A 525 -0.52 -27.60 31.00
N ALA A 526 0.73 -27.29 30.63
CA ALA A 526 1.70 -28.25 30.13
C ALA A 526 3.03 -28.32 30.94
N SER A 527 3.25 -27.37 31.88
CA SER A 527 4.50 -27.28 32.64
C SER A 527 4.26 -26.80 34.08
N ASP A 528 5.33 -26.67 34.86
CA ASP A 528 5.32 -26.04 36.20
C ASP A 528 5.38 -24.49 36.14
N LYS A 529 5.39 -23.94 34.96
CA LYS A 529 5.48 -22.48 34.71
C LYS A 529 4.23 -21.77 35.28
N VAL A 530 4.47 -20.70 36.04
CA VAL A 530 3.43 -19.82 36.59
C VAL A 530 3.72 -18.39 36.20
N ILE A 531 2.75 -17.72 35.59
CA ILE A 531 2.77 -16.27 35.36
C ILE A 531 2.10 -15.61 36.54
N ILE A 532 2.72 -14.56 37.09
CA ILE A 532 2.16 -13.72 38.15
C ILE A 532 1.98 -12.33 37.56
N ILE A 533 0.79 -11.76 37.63
CA ILE A 533 0.50 -10.39 37.28
C ILE A 533 0.06 -9.67 38.53
N CYS A 534 0.85 -8.71 39.00
CA CYS A 534 0.45 -7.82 40.07
C CYS A 534 -0.38 -6.68 39.49
N GLN A 535 -1.70 -6.71 39.66
CA GLN A 535 -2.59 -5.63 39.28
C GLN A 535 -2.17 -4.34 39.96
N MET A 536 -2.06 -3.26 39.22
CA MET A 536 -1.69 -1.95 39.73
C MET A 536 -2.86 -0.98 39.67
N ALA A 537 -3.05 -0.21 40.72
CA ALA A 537 -3.96 0.93 40.72
C ALA A 537 -3.45 2.05 41.66
N PHE A 538 -3.81 3.28 41.32
CA PHE A 538 -3.71 4.44 42.20
C PHE A 538 -5.11 5.02 42.46
N GLU A 539 -5.56 6.01 41.73
CA GLU A 539 -6.98 6.47 41.77
C GLU A 539 -7.85 5.68 40.77
N TYR A 540 -7.22 4.98 39.84
CA TYR A 540 -7.81 4.11 38.83
C TYR A 540 -6.82 3.00 38.47
N PRO A 541 -7.27 1.87 37.88
CA PRO A 541 -6.37 0.81 37.43
C PRO A 541 -5.50 1.30 36.25
N PHE A 542 -4.26 0.83 36.24
CA PHE A 542 -3.31 1.20 35.19
C PHE A 542 -2.36 0.07 34.79
N GLY A 543 -2.88 -1.09 34.56
CA GLY A 543 -2.14 -2.26 34.09
C GLY A 543 -1.62 -3.16 35.20
N GLY A 544 -0.57 -3.90 34.90
CA GLY A 544 -0.02 -4.85 35.85
C GLY A 544 1.46 -5.14 35.62
N GLU A 545 2.20 -5.37 36.69
CA GLU A 545 3.58 -5.82 36.63
C GLU A 545 3.62 -7.34 36.53
N ALA A 546 4.27 -7.85 35.47
CA ALA A 546 4.27 -9.29 35.18
C ALA A 546 5.59 -9.97 35.53
N PHE A 547 5.45 -11.20 36.05
CA PHE A 547 6.55 -12.08 36.45
C PHE A 547 6.32 -13.49 35.91
N ILE A 548 7.42 -14.24 35.75
CA ILE A 548 7.40 -15.66 35.44
C ILE A 548 8.16 -16.44 36.51
N LEU A 549 7.53 -17.46 37.04
CA LEU A 549 8.16 -18.47 37.88
C LEU A 549 8.32 -19.75 37.05
N GLU A 550 9.54 -20.18 36.87
CA GLU A 550 9.87 -21.40 36.15
C GLU A 550 11.09 -22.07 36.78
N ASN A 551 11.02 -23.39 36.99
CA ASN A 551 12.11 -24.17 37.60
C ASN A 551 12.60 -23.57 38.96
N GLY A 552 11.69 -23.06 39.78
CA GLY A 552 12.01 -22.42 41.05
C GLY A 552 12.71 -21.07 40.98
N THR A 553 12.78 -20.47 39.81
CA THR A 553 13.36 -19.13 39.56
C THR A 553 12.26 -18.15 39.19
N LEU A 554 12.12 -17.08 39.98
CA LEU A 554 11.21 -15.98 39.70
C LEU A 554 11.97 -14.89 38.91
N LYS A 555 11.32 -14.35 37.88
CA LYS A 555 11.87 -13.30 37.03
C LYS A 555 10.78 -12.26 36.72
N GLN A 556 11.10 -10.99 36.89
CA GLN A 556 10.29 -9.86 36.41
C GLN A 556 10.43 -9.75 34.89
N ILE A 557 9.32 -9.67 34.17
CA ILE A 557 9.30 -9.62 32.70
C ILE A 557 8.87 -8.25 32.16
N GLY A 558 8.21 -7.45 32.99
CA GLY A 558 7.92 -6.05 32.68
C GLY A 558 6.46 -5.68 32.92
N THR A 559 6.13 -4.43 32.59
CA THR A 559 4.80 -3.86 32.82
C THR A 559 3.91 -4.08 31.60
N LEU A 560 2.74 -4.65 31.83
CA LEU A 560 1.62 -4.68 30.90
C LEU A 560 0.87 -3.35 31.03
N ASP A 561 1.29 -2.35 30.29
CA ASP A 561 0.80 -0.97 30.36
C ASP A 561 -0.49 -0.82 29.52
N MET A 562 -1.52 -1.55 29.90
CA MET A 562 -2.84 -1.56 29.28
C MET A 562 -3.93 -2.00 30.27
N GLU A 563 -5.15 -1.50 30.05
CA GLU A 563 -6.39 -1.87 30.76
C GLU A 563 -7.56 -2.09 29.81
N GLY A 564 -8.64 -2.70 30.30
CA GLY A 564 -9.90 -2.76 29.59
C GLY A 564 -10.50 -1.37 29.41
N GLY A 565 -11.18 -1.13 28.29
CA GLY A 565 -11.94 0.10 28.06
C GLY A 565 -13.20 0.21 28.93
N ASP A 566 -13.59 -0.87 29.61
CA ASP A 566 -14.67 -0.93 30.60
C ASP A 566 -14.07 -0.68 31.98
N GLU A 567 -14.37 0.45 32.60
CA GLU A 567 -13.84 0.88 33.91
C GLU A 567 -14.18 -0.07 35.07
N GLU A 568 -15.11 -1.02 34.88
CA GLU A 568 -15.51 -1.99 35.91
C GLU A 568 -14.62 -3.25 35.95
N LYS A 569 -13.69 -3.43 34.99
CA LYS A 569 -12.86 -4.66 34.89
C LYS A 569 -11.37 -4.35 34.85
N TYR A 570 -10.66 -4.95 35.80
CA TYR A 570 -9.21 -4.92 35.86
C TYR A 570 -8.55 -5.76 34.75
N LEU A 571 -7.32 -5.43 34.39
CA LEU A 571 -6.49 -6.23 33.49
C LEU A 571 -6.51 -7.72 33.84
N THR A 572 -6.33 -8.05 35.10
CA THR A 572 -6.23 -9.42 35.60
C THR A 572 -7.52 -10.24 35.49
N GLU A 573 -8.68 -9.58 35.34
CA GLU A 573 -9.97 -10.25 35.14
C GLU A 573 -10.23 -10.62 33.65
N ILE A 574 -9.59 -9.91 32.75
CA ILE A 574 -9.86 -10.03 31.30
C ILE A 574 -8.67 -10.51 30.48
N VAL A 575 -7.50 -10.67 31.09
CA VAL A 575 -6.31 -11.17 30.41
C VAL A 575 -6.45 -12.64 30.03
N GLU A 576 -6.02 -12.96 28.82
CA GLU A 576 -5.79 -14.33 28.33
C GLU A 576 -4.30 -14.52 28.08
N ILE A 577 -3.76 -15.60 28.65
CA ILE A 577 -2.32 -15.90 28.54
C ILE A 577 -2.14 -17.22 27.83
N ASN A 578 -1.34 -17.26 26.81
CA ASN A 578 -0.95 -18.48 26.14
C ASN A 578 0.54 -18.47 25.77
N GLU A 579 1.10 -19.63 25.48
CA GLU A 579 2.47 -19.80 25.04
C GLU A 579 2.50 -20.64 23.77
N ILE A 580 3.19 -20.13 22.76
CA ILE A 580 3.44 -20.79 21.49
C ILE A 580 4.94 -20.71 21.21
N ASP A 581 5.60 -21.86 21.04
CA ASP A 581 7.01 -21.89 20.66
C ASP A 581 7.92 -21.01 21.54
N ASP A 582 7.79 -21.13 22.88
CA ASP A 582 8.51 -20.36 23.91
C ASP A 582 8.21 -18.83 23.87
N THR A 583 7.15 -18.42 23.20
CA THR A 583 6.65 -17.04 23.15
C THR A 583 5.38 -16.94 24.00
N ILE A 584 5.39 -16.10 25.03
CA ILE A 584 4.21 -15.86 25.88
C ILE A 584 3.46 -14.66 25.32
N ILE A 585 2.16 -14.84 25.12
CA ILE A 585 1.25 -13.84 24.58
C ILE A 585 0.24 -13.46 25.65
N PHE A 586 0.12 -12.17 25.95
CA PHE A 586 -0.89 -11.59 26.83
C PHE A 586 -1.90 -10.83 25.96
N ALA A 587 -3.12 -11.29 25.92
CA ALA A 587 -4.20 -10.70 25.14
C ALA A 587 -5.38 -10.35 26.05
N LEU A 588 -6.24 -9.42 25.63
CA LEU A 588 -7.42 -9.01 26.41
C LEU A 588 -8.72 -9.46 25.72
N LYS A 589 -9.68 -9.91 26.51
CA LYS A 589 -11.04 -10.23 26.04
C LYS A 589 -11.86 -8.99 25.70
N SER A 590 -11.51 -7.83 26.28
CA SER A 590 -12.21 -6.57 26.06
C SER A 590 -12.16 -6.12 24.59
N ASP A 591 -13.23 -5.47 24.12
CA ASP A 591 -13.31 -4.91 22.75
C ASP A 591 -12.66 -3.54 22.62
N GLU A 592 -12.50 -2.84 23.73
CA GLU A 592 -11.75 -1.61 23.83
C GLU A 592 -10.65 -1.77 24.87
N VAL A 593 -9.51 -1.18 24.63
CA VAL A 593 -8.37 -1.17 25.55
C VAL A 593 -7.85 0.26 25.68
N ILE A 594 -7.42 0.58 26.88
CA ILE A 594 -6.70 1.81 27.17
C ILE A 594 -5.22 1.46 27.20
N LEU A 595 -4.44 2.10 26.34
CA LEU A 595 -2.98 1.99 26.35
C LEU A 595 -2.41 3.14 27.16
N LYS A 596 -1.34 2.84 27.94
CA LYS A 596 -0.67 3.77 28.85
C LYS A 596 -1.64 4.47 29.80
N PRO A 597 -2.49 3.71 30.50
CA PRO A 597 -3.47 4.29 31.41
C PRO A 597 -2.76 5.13 32.48
N GLY A 598 -3.36 6.29 32.78
CA GLY A 598 -2.83 7.21 33.77
C GLY A 598 -1.68 8.10 33.31
N SER A 599 -1.13 7.90 32.12
CA SER A 599 -0.07 8.77 31.57
C SER A 599 -0.45 9.43 30.27
N GLU A 600 -0.92 8.66 29.29
CA GLU A 600 -1.29 9.14 27.96
C GLU A 600 -2.66 8.62 27.49
N ASP A 601 -3.42 7.94 28.32
CA ASP A 601 -4.78 7.39 28.15
C ASP A 601 -5.25 7.28 26.70
N THR A 602 -4.67 6.37 25.95
CA THR A 602 -5.04 6.18 24.56
C THR A 602 -6.05 5.05 24.43
N LEU A 603 -7.33 5.38 24.32
CA LEU A 603 -8.38 4.41 24.00
C LEU A 603 -8.19 3.87 22.57
N LYS A 604 -8.16 2.56 22.43
CA LYS A 604 -8.09 1.86 21.16
C LYS A 604 -9.17 0.82 21.06
N THR A 605 -9.80 0.69 19.90
CA THR A 605 -10.58 -0.50 19.60
C THR A 605 -9.63 -1.71 19.60
N ASN A 606 -9.93 -2.73 20.38
CA ASN A 606 -9.08 -3.91 20.48
C ASN A 606 -9.19 -4.80 19.23
N LYS A 607 -8.55 -4.37 18.15
CA LYS A 607 -8.36 -5.16 16.93
C LYS A 607 -7.23 -6.18 17.07
N ASN A 608 -7.15 -6.85 18.23
CA ASN A 608 -6.09 -7.77 18.61
C ASN A 608 -4.78 -7.09 19.09
N VAL A 609 -4.93 -6.13 20.00
CA VAL A 609 -3.81 -5.57 20.78
C VAL A 609 -3.30 -6.63 21.75
N ILE A 610 -1.99 -6.92 21.75
CA ILE A 610 -1.37 -7.92 22.60
C ILE A 610 0.00 -7.46 23.11
N TYR A 611 0.42 -7.95 24.30
CA TYR A 611 1.81 -7.97 24.68
C TYR A 611 2.43 -9.34 24.39
N VAL A 612 3.67 -9.31 23.97
CA VAL A 612 4.45 -10.53 23.64
C VAL A 612 5.74 -10.51 24.44
N TYR A 613 5.98 -11.56 25.23
CA TYR A 613 7.24 -11.78 25.90
C TYR A 613 8.04 -12.87 25.19
N GLN A 614 9.20 -12.49 24.68
CA GLN A 614 10.07 -13.33 23.89
C GLN A 614 11.52 -12.85 24.01
N ASN A 615 12.50 -13.74 24.03
CA ASN A 615 13.93 -13.37 24.09
C ASN A 615 14.28 -12.43 25.26
N ASN A 616 13.60 -12.57 26.39
CA ASN A 616 13.71 -11.72 27.59
C ASN A 616 13.24 -10.27 27.40
N GLU A 617 12.43 -10.00 26.42
CA GLU A 617 11.86 -8.68 26.12
C GLU A 617 10.33 -8.77 26.07
N LEU A 618 9.65 -7.81 26.72
CA LEU A 618 8.21 -7.62 26.66
C LEU A 618 7.90 -6.48 25.68
N ALA A 619 7.09 -6.73 24.66
CA ALA A 619 6.77 -5.76 23.62
C ALA A 619 5.28 -5.71 23.32
N LEU A 620 4.73 -4.48 23.19
CA LEU A 620 3.37 -4.25 22.71
C LEU A 620 3.32 -4.48 21.18
N LYS A 621 2.30 -5.21 20.73
CA LYS A 621 1.95 -5.41 19.32
C LYS A 621 0.53 -4.96 19.07
N THR A 622 0.33 -4.21 17.98
CA THR A 622 -0.98 -3.72 17.54
C THR A 622 -1.15 -4.04 16.05
N ASN A 623 -2.39 -4.29 15.61
CA ASN A 623 -2.70 -4.47 14.18
C ASN A 623 -2.72 -3.16 13.41
#